data_faf70a0bffc89d5ac4c61e29e7d76d4b
#
_entry.id   faf70a0bffc89d5ac4c61e29e7d76d4b
#
_cell.length_a   1.000
_cell.length_b   1.000
_cell.length_c   1.000
_cell.angle_alpha   90.00
_cell.angle_beta   90.00
_cell.angle_gamma   90.00
#
_symmetry.space_group_name_H-M   'P 1'
#
loop_
_entity.id
_entity.type
_entity.pdbx_description
1 polymer ?
#
loop_
_entity_poly.entity_id
_entity_poly.type
_entity_poly.pdbx_seq_one_letter_code
_entity_poly.pdbx_strand_id
1 'polypeptide(L)'
;MKRTLARYQKSAFRSFIRRHSKYAPIVFFIGGFIFDTLTLGRIDRTYDLTVLCLHMTSLSISLYLYNLADDGTWKNTFLERYEEYLPLAIQFFFGGLSSAYVIYFSRSVSLSKTASFFIILVLLLIANEFLKKRISNKYLQFGVYYFISFTFFTFMIPVFLKELNTTIFLISGAASLVSTLVLLSIIYTKSPSTRKEIKLAKMVFIIIAIYGIINLFYFLKLIPPVPLALDKGIVAHEVIQRNGNYEVTYESEESFIFWRKHKLDFNYSPNQRVYIFSSIFAPTDLKKSIFHRWRRYNSQTKEWETVDDIGYDITGGRDGGYRGYTYKTNVTLGEWEVQVLTEEEQVLGVIGFEIKPRSLQQPLHLKTSKH
;
A
#
# COMPACT_ATOMS: atom_id res chain seq x y z
N MET A 1 53.15 7.87 -12.57
CA MET A 1 52.57 7.58 -11.22
C MET A 1 51.04 7.69 -11.13
N LYS A 2 50.38 8.76 -11.60
CA LYS A 2 48.90 8.88 -11.52
C LYS A 2 48.09 7.84 -12.32
N ARG A 3 48.59 7.35 -13.47
CA ARG A 3 47.92 6.30 -14.27
C ARG A 3 48.01 4.90 -13.67
N THR A 4 49.07 4.59 -12.97
CA THR A 4 49.26 3.29 -12.26
C THR A 4 48.39 3.21 -11.01
N LEU A 5 48.26 4.29 -10.23
CA LEU A 5 47.35 4.39 -9.08
C LEU A 5 45.90 4.24 -9.46
N ALA A 6 45.45 4.88 -10.57
CA ALA A 6 44.07 4.75 -11.08
C ALA A 6 43.77 3.32 -11.59
N ARG A 7 44.74 2.61 -12.15
CA ARG A 7 44.63 1.20 -12.55
C ARG A 7 44.56 0.27 -11.34
N TYR A 8 45.32 0.55 -10.28
CA TYR A 8 45.31 -0.22 -9.04
C TYR A 8 43.98 -0.06 -8.26
N GLN A 9 43.47 1.17 -8.17
CA GLN A 9 42.15 1.43 -7.56
C GLN A 9 41.00 0.77 -8.32
N LYS A 10 41.04 0.80 -9.69
CA LYS A 10 40.04 0.08 -10.50
C LYS A 10 40.14 -1.44 -10.34
N SER A 11 41.35 -1.99 -10.13
CA SER A 11 41.57 -3.43 -9.87
C SER A 11 41.05 -3.83 -8.48
N ALA A 12 41.39 -3.06 -7.44
CA ALA A 12 40.95 -3.31 -6.05
C ALA A 12 39.42 -3.19 -5.93
N PHE A 13 38.82 -2.17 -6.55
CA PHE A 13 37.39 -2.00 -6.58
C PHE A 13 36.66 -3.13 -7.33
N ARG A 14 37.16 -3.56 -8.48
CA ARG A 14 36.65 -4.73 -9.20
C ARG A 14 36.79 -6.03 -8.40
N SER A 15 37.90 -6.24 -7.71
CA SER A 15 38.08 -7.43 -6.88
C SER A 15 37.18 -7.42 -5.65
N PHE A 16 36.94 -6.25 -5.04
CA PHE A 16 36.00 -6.07 -3.95
C PHE A 16 34.57 -6.36 -4.42
N ILE A 17 34.11 -5.79 -5.56
CA ILE A 17 32.79 -6.06 -6.15
C ILE A 17 32.65 -7.56 -6.46
N ARG A 18 33.66 -8.20 -7.07
CA ARG A 18 33.61 -9.64 -7.37
C ARG A 18 33.52 -10.49 -6.11
N ARG A 19 34.25 -10.12 -5.04
CA ARG A 19 34.25 -10.85 -3.77
C ARG A 19 32.91 -10.73 -3.03
N HIS A 20 32.22 -9.58 -3.17
CA HIS A 20 30.95 -9.31 -2.51
C HIS A 20 29.74 -9.38 -3.46
N SER A 21 29.94 -9.81 -4.69
CA SER A 21 28.89 -9.85 -5.72
C SER A 21 27.65 -10.66 -5.32
N LYS A 22 27.81 -11.68 -4.47
CA LYS A 22 26.68 -12.45 -3.92
C LYS A 22 25.76 -11.65 -3.00
N TYR A 23 26.27 -10.57 -2.38
CA TYR A 23 25.49 -9.69 -1.51
C TYR A 23 24.98 -8.43 -2.23
N ALA A 24 25.55 -8.13 -3.40
CA ALA A 24 25.19 -6.94 -4.17
C ALA A 24 23.68 -6.83 -4.43
N PRO A 25 22.95 -7.90 -4.83
CA PRO A 25 21.50 -7.82 -5.01
C PRO A 25 20.76 -7.38 -3.75
N ILE A 26 21.11 -7.93 -2.59
CA ILE A 26 20.47 -7.59 -1.30
C ILE A 26 20.74 -6.14 -0.94
N VAL A 27 21.98 -5.66 -1.11
CA VAL A 27 22.38 -4.27 -0.82
C VAL A 27 21.63 -3.29 -1.75
N PHE A 28 21.57 -3.60 -3.05
CA PHE A 28 20.83 -2.78 -4.01
C PHE A 28 19.32 -2.80 -3.75
N PHE A 29 18.76 -3.93 -3.37
CA PHE A 29 17.35 -4.06 -2.99
C PHE A 29 17.02 -3.21 -1.77
N ILE A 30 17.79 -3.35 -0.66
CA ILE A 30 17.56 -2.56 0.55
C ILE A 30 17.79 -1.07 0.27
N GLY A 31 18.86 -0.72 -0.45
CA GLY A 31 19.15 0.66 -0.83
C GLY A 31 18.06 1.27 -1.71
N GLY A 32 17.56 0.52 -2.69
CA GLY A 32 16.44 0.92 -3.55
C GLY A 32 15.16 1.13 -2.74
N PHE A 33 14.82 0.20 -1.85
CA PHE A 33 13.63 0.31 -0.99
C PHE A 33 13.72 1.52 -0.03
N ILE A 34 14.90 1.77 0.56
CA ILE A 34 15.13 2.96 1.40
C ILE A 34 14.98 4.23 0.56
N PHE A 35 15.58 4.25 -0.64
CA PHE A 35 15.46 5.39 -1.56
C PHE A 35 14.00 5.65 -1.94
N ASP A 36 13.24 4.63 -2.30
CA ASP A 36 11.81 4.74 -2.60
C ASP A 36 11.03 5.25 -1.37
N THR A 37 11.33 4.74 -0.17
CA THR A 37 10.67 5.18 1.07
C THR A 37 10.90 6.68 1.35
N LEU A 38 12.09 7.20 1.00
CA LEU A 38 12.46 8.60 1.19
C LEU A 38 11.93 9.52 0.09
N THR A 39 11.79 9.02 -1.14
CA THR A 39 11.40 9.82 -2.32
C THR A 39 9.92 9.75 -2.63
N LEU A 40 9.30 8.57 -2.46
CA LEU A 40 7.86 8.40 -2.64
C LEU A 40 7.10 9.05 -1.50
N GLY A 41 6.24 10.00 -1.86
CA GLY A 41 5.45 10.77 -0.93
C GLY A 41 3.99 10.35 -0.90
N ARG A 42 3.13 11.27 -1.28
CA ARG A 42 1.69 11.07 -1.41
C ARG A 42 1.41 10.58 -2.84
N ILE A 43 0.58 9.56 -2.96
CA ILE A 43 0.25 8.94 -4.25
C ILE A 43 -0.39 9.91 -5.27
N ASP A 44 -0.97 11.01 -4.81
CA ASP A 44 -1.59 12.06 -5.63
C ASP A 44 -0.58 13.09 -6.16
N ARG A 45 0.70 13.01 -5.79
CA ARG A 45 1.73 13.89 -6.34
C ARG A 45 2.02 13.52 -7.80
N THR A 46 2.09 14.54 -8.65
CA THR A 46 2.42 14.36 -10.07
C THR A 46 3.72 13.56 -10.28
N TYR A 47 4.71 13.77 -9.42
CA TYR A 47 5.96 13.01 -9.45
C TYR A 47 5.73 11.50 -9.27
N ASP A 48 5.00 11.11 -8.21
CA ASP A 48 4.75 9.70 -7.87
C ASP A 48 3.92 9.01 -8.97
N LEU A 49 2.89 9.70 -9.48
CA LEU A 49 2.08 9.22 -10.61
C LEU A 49 2.93 9.00 -11.86
N THR A 50 3.79 9.97 -12.19
CA THR A 50 4.68 9.88 -13.36
C THR A 50 5.65 8.71 -13.22
N VAL A 51 6.27 8.54 -12.05
CA VAL A 51 7.19 7.42 -11.77
C VAL A 51 6.49 6.08 -11.93
N LEU A 52 5.28 5.91 -11.36
CA LEU A 52 4.51 4.68 -11.49
C LEU A 52 4.14 4.38 -12.95
N CYS A 53 3.67 5.38 -13.69
CA CYS A 53 3.34 5.23 -15.11
C CYS A 53 4.58 4.86 -15.95
N LEU A 54 5.72 5.51 -15.71
CA LEU A 54 6.97 5.20 -16.41
C LEU A 54 7.45 3.78 -16.09
N HIS A 55 7.39 3.35 -14.83
CA HIS A 55 7.80 2.00 -14.45
C HIS A 55 6.88 0.94 -15.08
N MET A 56 5.56 1.14 -15.06
CA MET A 56 4.60 0.19 -15.65
C MET A 56 4.76 0.09 -17.17
N THR A 57 4.90 1.24 -17.84
CA THR A 57 5.12 1.28 -19.28
C THR A 57 6.45 0.62 -19.66
N SER A 58 7.53 0.96 -18.94
CA SER A 58 8.86 0.38 -19.18
C SER A 58 8.90 -1.12 -18.88
N LEU A 59 8.19 -1.58 -17.85
CA LEU A 59 8.02 -3.01 -17.57
C LEU A 59 7.33 -3.73 -18.73
N SER A 60 6.23 -3.16 -19.25
CA SER A 60 5.47 -3.73 -20.37
C SER A 60 6.32 -3.82 -21.64
N ILE A 61 7.07 -2.75 -21.95
CA ILE A 61 7.99 -2.70 -23.08
C ILE A 61 9.12 -3.73 -22.91
N SER A 62 9.75 -3.78 -21.73
CA SER A 62 10.83 -4.74 -21.45
C SER A 62 10.36 -6.17 -21.55
N LEU A 63 9.14 -6.46 -21.09
CA LEU A 63 8.52 -7.78 -21.20
C LEU A 63 8.27 -8.18 -22.66
N TYR A 64 7.77 -7.24 -23.49
CA TYR A 64 7.58 -7.44 -24.91
C TYR A 64 8.93 -7.73 -25.61
N LEU A 65 9.92 -6.87 -25.41
CA LEU A 65 11.24 -7.00 -26.02
C LEU A 65 11.92 -8.33 -25.62
N TYR A 66 11.86 -8.70 -24.36
CA TYR A 66 12.45 -9.93 -23.82
C TYR A 66 11.85 -11.19 -24.47
N ASN A 67 10.51 -11.26 -24.57
CA ASN A 67 9.87 -12.44 -25.16
C ASN A 67 10.13 -12.58 -26.67
N LEU A 68 10.39 -11.49 -27.39
CA LEU A 68 10.76 -11.52 -28.81
C LEU A 68 12.26 -11.76 -29.02
N ALA A 69 13.11 -11.44 -28.05
CA ALA A 69 14.54 -11.73 -28.08
C ALA A 69 14.82 -13.23 -28.21
N ASP A 70 14.05 -14.06 -27.49
CA ASP A 70 14.17 -15.53 -27.55
C ASP A 70 13.99 -16.11 -28.99
N ASP A 71 13.29 -15.39 -29.85
CA ASP A 71 13.08 -15.76 -31.26
C ASP A 71 14.11 -15.16 -32.21
N GLY A 72 15.12 -14.44 -31.68
CA GLY A 72 16.15 -13.79 -32.47
C GLY A 72 15.62 -12.61 -33.28
N THR A 73 14.49 -12.02 -32.91
CA THR A 73 13.86 -10.89 -33.61
C THR A 73 14.77 -9.67 -33.71
N TRP A 74 15.66 -9.50 -32.73
CA TRP A 74 16.53 -8.33 -32.63
C TRP A 74 17.91 -8.55 -33.26
N LYS A 75 18.19 -9.74 -33.86
CA LYS A 75 19.47 -10.02 -34.53
C LYS A 75 19.74 -8.97 -35.60
N ASN A 76 20.98 -8.51 -35.67
CA ASN A 76 21.45 -7.46 -36.58
C ASN A 76 20.77 -6.10 -36.37
N THR A 77 20.10 -5.87 -35.25
CA THR A 77 19.55 -4.57 -34.85
C THR A 77 20.34 -3.96 -33.71
N PHE A 78 20.15 -2.66 -33.44
CA PHE A 78 20.73 -2.00 -32.27
C PHE A 78 20.37 -2.69 -30.95
N LEU A 79 19.20 -3.32 -30.87
CA LEU A 79 18.70 -3.98 -29.66
C LEU A 79 19.43 -5.27 -29.32
N GLU A 80 20.05 -5.97 -30.26
CA GLU A 80 20.82 -7.19 -30.01
C GLU A 80 21.88 -6.99 -28.91
N ARG A 81 22.54 -5.84 -28.93
CA ARG A 81 23.57 -5.51 -27.93
C ARG A 81 23.04 -5.37 -26.51
N TYR A 82 21.73 -5.13 -26.35
CA TYR A 82 21.08 -4.85 -25.08
C TYR A 82 20.19 -5.99 -24.59
N GLU A 83 20.03 -7.08 -25.34
CA GLU A 83 19.18 -8.24 -24.97
C GLU A 83 19.55 -8.83 -23.61
N GLU A 84 20.85 -8.90 -23.29
CA GLU A 84 21.35 -9.43 -22.00
C GLU A 84 20.90 -8.61 -20.78
N TYR A 85 20.52 -7.35 -20.98
CA TYR A 85 20.05 -6.45 -19.92
C TYR A 85 18.54 -6.47 -19.72
N LEU A 86 17.76 -7.06 -20.63
CA LEU A 86 16.30 -7.09 -20.55
C LEU A 86 15.79 -7.79 -19.28
N PRO A 87 16.34 -8.92 -18.82
CA PRO A 87 15.95 -9.52 -17.53
C PRO A 87 16.21 -8.59 -16.35
N LEU A 88 17.29 -7.83 -16.36
CA LEU A 88 17.61 -6.85 -15.31
C LEU A 88 16.64 -5.67 -15.36
N ALA A 89 16.28 -5.20 -16.55
CA ALA A 89 15.28 -4.14 -16.71
C ALA A 89 13.91 -4.57 -16.18
N ILE A 90 13.46 -5.78 -16.52
CA ILE A 90 12.21 -6.33 -15.99
C ILE A 90 12.27 -6.40 -14.45
N GLN A 91 13.36 -6.92 -13.89
CA GLN A 91 13.54 -7.03 -12.45
C GLN A 91 13.56 -5.65 -11.76
N PHE A 92 14.21 -4.67 -12.38
CA PHE A 92 14.28 -3.31 -11.87
C PHE A 92 12.90 -2.63 -11.82
N PHE A 93 12.16 -2.62 -12.95
CA PHE A 93 10.84 -1.99 -13.00
C PHE A 93 9.81 -2.72 -12.16
N PHE A 94 9.86 -4.05 -12.15
CA PHE A 94 9.02 -4.87 -11.27
C PHE A 94 9.32 -4.59 -9.80
N GLY A 95 10.58 -4.52 -9.41
CA GLY A 95 11.02 -4.23 -8.05
C GLY A 95 10.57 -2.84 -7.59
N GLY A 96 10.75 -1.82 -8.44
CA GLY A 96 10.30 -0.45 -8.15
C GLY A 96 8.78 -0.34 -7.96
N LEU A 97 7.98 -1.00 -8.82
CA LEU A 97 6.52 -1.05 -8.64
C LEU A 97 6.13 -1.78 -7.35
N SER A 98 6.73 -2.95 -7.08
CA SER A 98 6.45 -3.73 -5.87
C SER A 98 6.82 -2.95 -4.62
N SER A 99 7.97 -2.24 -4.62
CA SER A 99 8.42 -1.36 -3.54
C SER A 99 7.41 -0.25 -3.28
N ALA A 100 7.00 0.46 -4.35
CA ALA A 100 6.00 1.52 -4.26
C ALA A 100 4.67 1.01 -3.67
N TYR A 101 4.19 -0.15 -4.11
CA TYR A 101 2.95 -0.72 -3.60
C TYR A 101 3.05 -1.09 -2.12
N VAL A 102 4.17 -1.70 -1.69
CA VAL A 102 4.39 -1.98 -0.26
C VAL A 102 4.36 -0.69 0.55
N ILE A 103 5.01 0.38 0.07
CA ILE A 103 5.04 1.68 0.76
C ILE A 103 3.64 2.29 0.85
N TYR A 104 2.89 2.33 -0.25
CA TYR A 104 1.54 2.92 -0.25
C TYR A 104 0.54 2.08 0.56
N PHE A 105 0.56 0.76 0.40
CA PHE A 105 -0.31 -0.12 1.18
C PHE A 105 0.02 -0.11 2.67
N SER A 106 1.29 0.02 3.06
CA SER A 106 1.68 0.08 4.48
C SER A 106 0.99 1.21 5.25
N ARG A 107 0.65 2.30 4.54
CA ARG A 107 -0.06 3.45 5.12
C ARG A 107 -1.55 3.19 5.32
N SER A 108 -2.14 2.28 4.54
CA SER A 108 -3.58 1.96 4.54
C SER A 108 -3.89 0.67 5.28
N VAL A 109 -2.88 -0.06 5.77
CA VAL A 109 -3.05 -1.38 6.39
C VAL A 109 -3.51 -1.25 7.83
N SER A 110 -4.64 -1.88 8.14
CA SER A 110 -4.97 -2.28 9.50
C SER A 110 -4.41 -3.68 9.76
N LEU A 111 -3.42 -3.79 10.65
CA LEU A 111 -2.75 -5.07 10.95
C LEU A 111 -3.74 -6.17 11.40
N SER A 112 -4.85 -5.76 12.02
CA SER A 112 -5.88 -6.70 12.47
C SER A 112 -6.83 -7.19 11.39
N LYS A 113 -6.99 -6.45 10.27
CA LYS A 113 -8.03 -6.74 9.26
C LYS A 113 -7.47 -6.99 7.86
N THR A 114 -6.48 -6.22 7.42
CA THR A 114 -6.00 -6.24 6.02
C THR A 114 -4.55 -6.68 5.86
N ALA A 115 -3.96 -7.27 6.91
CA ALA A 115 -2.58 -7.73 6.90
C ALA A 115 -2.29 -8.80 5.84
N SER A 116 -3.27 -9.66 5.51
CA SER A 116 -3.09 -10.77 4.57
C SER A 116 -2.68 -10.30 3.18
N PHE A 117 -3.35 -9.29 2.63
CA PHE A 117 -2.99 -8.74 1.32
C PHE A 117 -1.63 -8.02 1.37
N PHE A 118 -1.36 -7.28 2.44
CA PHE A 118 -0.06 -6.63 2.63
C PHE A 118 1.09 -7.64 2.69
N ILE A 119 0.90 -8.77 3.38
CA ILE A 119 1.88 -9.86 3.44
C ILE A 119 2.15 -10.40 2.02
N ILE A 120 1.12 -10.57 1.19
CA ILE A 120 1.31 -10.99 -0.20
C ILE A 120 2.18 -10.01 -0.98
N LEU A 121 1.96 -8.69 -0.82
CA LEU A 121 2.79 -7.67 -1.46
C LEU A 121 4.25 -7.72 -0.99
N VAL A 122 4.48 -7.87 0.32
CA VAL A 122 5.83 -7.98 0.88
C VAL A 122 6.51 -9.25 0.39
N LEU A 123 5.81 -10.40 0.35
CA LEU A 123 6.35 -11.64 -0.19
C LEU A 123 6.70 -11.50 -1.68
N LEU A 124 5.88 -10.79 -2.44
CA LEU A 124 6.13 -10.52 -3.86
C LEU A 124 7.36 -9.64 -4.05
N LEU A 125 7.51 -8.61 -3.22
CA LEU A 125 8.69 -7.74 -3.21
C LEU A 125 9.97 -8.54 -2.92
N ILE A 126 9.94 -9.41 -1.91
CA ILE A 126 11.08 -10.30 -1.57
C ILE A 126 11.32 -11.32 -2.69
N ALA A 127 10.26 -11.91 -3.24
CA ALA A 127 10.34 -12.88 -4.33
C ALA A 127 10.97 -12.29 -5.60
N ASN A 128 10.86 -10.98 -5.82
CA ASN A 128 11.51 -10.30 -6.94
C ASN A 128 13.02 -10.58 -7.01
N GLU A 129 13.69 -10.64 -5.86
CA GLU A 129 15.13 -10.95 -5.80
C GLU A 129 15.44 -12.35 -6.36
N PHE A 130 14.49 -13.30 -6.22
CA PHE A 130 14.63 -14.67 -6.72
C PHE A 130 14.11 -14.85 -8.14
N LEU A 131 13.39 -13.88 -8.70
CA LEU A 131 12.81 -13.93 -10.05
C LEU A 131 13.86 -14.04 -11.15
N LYS A 132 15.07 -13.50 -10.96
CA LYS A 132 16.17 -13.57 -11.92
C LYS A 132 16.42 -14.99 -12.44
N LYS A 133 16.30 -16.01 -11.56
CA LYS A 133 16.49 -17.43 -11.91
C LYS A 133 15.25 -18.07 -12.53
N ARG A 134 14.08 -17.45 -12.46
CA ARG A 134 12.78 -18.01 -12.89
C ARG A 134 12.05 -17.15 -13.91
N ILE A 135 12.65 -16.05 -14.36
CA ILE A 135 12.04 -15.14 -15.34
C ILE A 135 11.77 -15.82 -16.69
N SER A 136 12.49 -16.89 -16.98
CA SER A 136 12.23 -17.73 -18.16
C SER A 136 10.93 -18.52 -18.10
N ASN A 137 10.34 -18.70 -16.90
CA ASN A 137 9.02 -19.34 -16.78
C ASN A 137 7.92 -18.35 -17.17
N LYS A 138 7.41 -18.46 -18.38
CA LYS A 138 6.42 -17.52 -18.94
C LYS A 138 5.09 -17.52 -18.20
N TYR A 139 4.66 -18.65 -17.59
CA TYR A 139 3.46 -18.67 -16.76
C TYR A 139 3.63 -17.80 -15.51
N LEU A 140 4.79 -17.90 -14.85
CA LEU A 140 5.11 -17.05 -13.69
C LEU A 140 5.25 -15.59 -14.11
N GLN A 141 5.95 -15.32 -15.21
CA GLN A 141 6.20 -13.98 -15.74
C GLN A 141 4.90 -13.21 -16.01
N PHE A 142 3.96 -13.80 -16.75
CA PHE A 142 2.69 -13.16 -17.05
C PHE A 142 1.73 -13.12 -15.86
N GLY A 143 1.75 -14.14 -14.98
CA GLY A 143 0.94 -14.13 -13.76
C GLY A 143 1.34 -13.01 -12.81
N VAL A 144 2.64 -12.84 -12.59
CA VAL A 144 3.19 -11.77 -11.76
C VAL A 144 2.97 -10.39 -12.42
N TYR A 145 3.20 -10.28 -13.72
CA TYR A 145 2.89 -9.05 -14.47
C TYR A 145 1.43 -8.64 -14.32
N TYR A 146 0.51 -9.61 -14.42
CA TYR A 146 -0.92 -9.35 -14.23
C TYR A 146 -1.22 -8.81 -12.82
N PHE A 147 -0.66 -9.43 -11.78
CA PHE A 147 -0.86 -8.97 -10.40
C PHE A 147 -0.36 -7.52 -10.20
N ILE A 148 0.81 -7.19 -10.74
CA ILE A 148 1.37 -5.82 -10.70
C ILE A 148 0.51 -4.85 -11.50
N SER A 149 0.07 -5.25 -12.70
CA SER A 149 -0.83 -4.45 -13.54
C SER A 149 -2.16 -4.18 -12.83
N PHE A 150 -2.76 -5.21 -12.21
CA PHE A 150 -3.98 -5.06 -11.42
C PHE A 150 -3.79 -4.03 -10.31
N THR A 151 -2.73 -4.16 -9.53
CA THR A 151 -2.42 -3.24 -8.43
C THR A 151 -2.19 -1.83 -8.98
N PHE A 152 -1.48 -1.67 -10.10
CA PHE A 152 -1.28 -0.39 -10.76
C PHE A 152 -2.60 0.30 -11.11
N PHE A 153 -3.51 -0.37 -11.80
CA PHE A 153 -4.80 0.21 -12.19
C PHE A 153 -5.68 0.52 -10.98
N THR A 154 -5.62 -0.30 -9.93
CA THR A 154 -6.37 -0.08 -8.69
C THR A 154 -5.91 1.19 -7.95
N PHE A 155 -4.65 1.61 -8.14
CA PHE A 155 -4.17 2.89 -7.65
C PHE A 155 -4.51 4.04 -8.59
N MET A 156 -4.24 3.86 -9.87
CA MET A 156 -4.26 4.96 -10.83
C MET A 156 -5.68 5.44 -11.16
N ILE A 157 -6.61 4.51 -11.42
CA ILE A 157 -7.96 4.88 -11.85
C ILE A 157 -8.70 5.68 -10.78
N PRO A 158 -8.72 5.29 -9.48
CA PRO A 158 -9.34 6.10 -8.43
C PRO A 158 -8.74 7.51 -8.29
N VAL A 159 -7.41 7.64 -8.45
CA VAL A 159 -6.74 8.95 -8.39
C VAL A 159 -7.13 9.84 -9.57
N PHE A 160 -7.23 9.28 -10.79
CA PHE A 160 -7.63 10.05 -11.96
C PHE A 160 -9.11 10.43 -11.96
N LEU A 161 -9.99 9.50 -11.55
CA LEU A 161 -11.43 9.75 -11.51
C LEU A 161 -11.86 10.50 -10.25
N LYS A 162 -10.97 10.58 -9.24
CA LYS A 162 -11.25 11.19 -7.92
C LYS A 162 -12.44 10.52 -7.20
N GLU A 163 -12.62 9.25 -7.46
CA GLU A 163 -13.66 8.41 -6.88
C GLU A 163 -13.08 7.10 -6.37
N LEU A 164 -13.59 6.64 -5.24
CA LEU A 164 -13.23 5.34 -4.65
C LEU A 164 -14.50 4.62 -4.22
N ASN A 165 -14.89 3.63 -5.00
CA ASN A 165 -16.02 2.76 -4.71
C ASN A 165 -15.82 1.39 -5.37
N THR A 166 -16.74 0.46 -5.10
CA THR A 166 -16.68 -0.91 -5.66
C THR A 166 -16.70 -0.90 -7.19
N THR A 167 -17.47 -0.02 -7.81
CA THR A 167 -17.53 0.09 -9.28
C THR A 167 -16.20 0.47 -9.88
N ILE A 168 -15.52 1.46 -9.30
CA ILE A 168 -14.19 1.89 -9.74
C ILE A 168 -13.14 0.79 -9.54
N PHE A 169 -13.22 0.03 -8.44
CA PHE A 169 -12.36 -1.13 -8.24
C PHE A 169 -12.56 -2.19 -9.33
N LEU A 170 -13.80 -2.52 -9.67
CA LEU A 170 -14.11 -3.49 -10.73
C LEU A 170 -13.67 -2.99 -12.11
N ILE A 171 -13.87 -1.70 -12.42
CA ILE A 171 -13.35 -1.08 -13.66
C ILE A 171 -11.83 -1.17 -13.73
N SER A 172 -11.15 -0.90 -12.62
CA SER A 172 -9.68 -1.02 -12.53
C SER A 172 -9.22 -2.45 -12.82
N GLY A 173 -9.92 -3.42 -12.23
CA GLY A 173 -9.68 -4.83 -12.47
C GLY A 173 -9.91 -5.23 -13.94
N ALA A 174 -11.00 -4.79 -14.54
CA ALA A 174 -11.31 -5.05 -15.94
C ALA A 174 -10.27 -4.40 -16.88
N ALA A 175 -9.86 -3.15 -16.62
CA ALA A 175 -8.84 -2.46 -17.40
C ALA A 175 -7.49 -3.20 -17.35
N SER A 176 -7.08 -3.68 -16.17
CA SER A 176 -5.87 -4.47 -16.00
C SER A 176 -5.94 -5.81 -16.73
N LEU A 177 -7.08 -6.47 -16.68
CA LEU A 177 -7.34 -7.74 -17.39
C LEU A 177 -7.21 -7.54 -18.89
N VAL A 178 -7.89 -6.56 -19.44
CA VAL A 178 -7.85 -6.23 -20.88
C VAL A 178 -6.43 -5.88 -21.32
N SER A 179 -5.75 -4.97 -20.61
CA SER A 179 -4.39 -4.56 -20.97
C SER A 179 -3.40 -5.72 -20.96
N THR A 180 -3.48 -6.60 -19.95
CA THR A 180 -2.63 -7.78 -19.86
C THR A 180 -2.93 -8.81 -20.96
N LEU A 181 -4.20 -9.08 -21.24
CA LEU A 181 -4.59 -10.00 -22.31
C LEU A 181 -4.19 -9.47 -23.70
N VAL A 182 -4.27 -8.15 -23.91
CA VAL A 182 -3.79 -7.52 -25.16
C VAL A 182 -2.28 -7.71 -25.29
N LEU A 183 -1.50 -7.40 -24.27
CA LEU A 183 -0.04 -7.59 -24.28
C LEU A 183 0.33 -9.07 -24.50
N LEU A 184 -0.32 -9.99 -23.79
CA LEU A 184 -0.14 -11.43 -23.95
C LEU A 184 -0.45 -11.86 -25.39
N SER A 185 -1.55 -11.40 -25.97
CA SER A 185 -1.96 -11.73 -27.35
C SER A 185 -0.94 -11.22 -28.38
N ILE A 186 -0.45 -10.00 -28.21
CA ILE A 186 0.58 -9.43 -29.08
C ILE A 186 1.87 -10.27 -29.01
N ILE A 187 2.33 -10.62 -27.80
CA ILE A 187 3.53 -11.44 -27.64
C ILE A 187 3.29 -12.85 -28.19
N TYR A 188 2.17 -13.49 -27.88
CA TYR A 188 1.83 -14.83 -28.34
C TYR A 188 1.75 -14.92 -29.87
N THR A 189 1.23 -13.91 -30.55
CA THR A 189 1.14 -13.90 -32.02
C THR A 189 2.48 -13.66 -32.68
N LYS A 190 3.36 -12.86 -32.06
CA LYS A 190 4.65 -12.46 -32.63
C LYS A 190 5.82 -13.38 -32.25
N SER A 191 5.72 -14.13 -31.13
CA SER A 191 6.79 -14.98 -30.59
C SER A 191 6.48 -16.48 -30.77
N PRO A 192 7.11 -17.16 -31.74
CA PRO A 192 7.00 -18.62 -31.90
C PRO A 192 7.49 -19.41 -30.68
N SER A 193 8.54 -18.95 -29.97
CA SER A 193 9.04 -19.59 -28.74
C SER A 193 7.98 -19.53 -27.64
N THR A 194 7.34 -18.39 -27.45
CA THR A 194 6.25 -18.24 -26.48
C THR A 194 5.09 -19.18 -26.79
N ARG A 195 4.71 -19.33 -28.06
CA ARG A 195 3.66 -20.30 -28.45
C ARG A 195 3.99 -21.75 -28.14
N LYS A 196 5.27 -22.12 -28.21
CA LYS A 196 5.73 -23.48 -27.85
C LYS A 196 5.76 -23.70 -26.34
N GLU A 197 6.08 -22.68 -25.55
CA GLU A 197 6.27 -22.80 -24.11
C GLU A 197 4.97 -22.69 -23.30
N ILE A 198 3.97 -21.94 -23.81
CA ILE A 198 2.71 -21.76 -23.11
C ILE A 198 1.50 -22.25 -23.91
N LYS A 199 0.58 -22.90 -23.20
CA LYS A 199 -0.78 -23.14 -23.69
C LYS A 199 -1.62 -21.90 -23.38
N LEU A 200 -2.09 -21.19 -24.41
CA LEU A 200 -2.81 -19.92 -24.25
C LEU A 200 -4.00 -20.05 -23.30
N ALA A 201 -4.82 -21.10 -23.46
CA ALA A 201 -5.98 -21.34 -22.59
C ALA A 201 -5.59 -21.49 -21.11
N LYS A 202 -4.47 -22.19 -20.81
CA LYS A 202 -3.96 -22.33 -19.43
C LYS A 202 -3.49 -20.98 -18.89
N MET A 203 -2.82 -20.16 -19.71
CA MET A 203 -2.34 -18.86 -19.30
C MET A 203 -3.50 -17.90 -19.01
N VAL A 204 -4.50 -17.85 -19.89
CA VAL A 204 -5.72 -17.07 -19.69
C VAL A 204 -6.45 -17.53 -18.43
N PHE A 205 -6.56 -18.84 -18.21
CA PHE A 205 -7.15 -19.38 -16.98
C PHE A 205 -6.41 -18.91 -15.72
N ILE A 206 -5.06 -18.92 -15.72
CA ILE A 206 -4.27 -18.41 -14.59
C ILE A 206 -4.56 -16.94 -14.32
N ILE A 207 -4.61 -16.10 -15.38
CA ILE A 207 -4.90 -14.66 -15.24
C ILE A 207 -6.30 -14.45 -14.67
N ILE A 208 -7.30 -15.19 -15.19
CA ILE A 208 -8.68 -15.10 -14.69
C ILE A 208 -8.78 -15.60 -13.24
N ALA A 209 -8.05 -16.66 -12.89
CA ALA A 209 -8.00 -17.17 -11.52
C ALA A 209 -7.41 -16.13 -10.55
N ILE A 210 -6.31 -15.47 -10.92
CA ILE A 210 -5.73 -14.39 -10.10
C ILE A 210 -6.75 -13.24 -9.98
N TYR A 211 -7.41 -12.85 -11.07
CA TYR A 211 -8.48 -11.84 -11.05
C TYR A 211 -9.59 -12.20 -10.06
N GLY A 212 -10.08 -13.45 -10.13
CA GLY A 212 -11.12 -13.96 -9.22
C GLY A 212 -10.68 -13.95 -7.75
N ILE A 213 -9.43 -14.39 -7.47
CA ILE A 213 -8.88 -14.40 -6.10
C ILE A 213 -8.77 -12.96 -5.54
N ILE A 214 -8.29 -12.00 -6.34
CA ILE A 214 -8.19 -10.61 -5.88
C ILE A 214 -9.58 -10.03 -5.63
N ASN A 215 -10.56 -10.27 -6.51
CA ASN A 215 -11.94 -9.83 -6.27
C ASN A 215 -12.52 -10.48 -5.01
N LEU A 216 -12.29 -11.77 -4.79
CA LEU A 216 -12.71 -12.45 -3.57
C LEU A 216 -12.11 -11.77 -2.33
N PHE A 217 -10.83 -11.44 -2.35
CA PHE A 217 -10.17 -10.71 -1.24
C PHE A 217 -10.77 -9.33 -1.01
N TYR A 218 -11.16 -8.63 -2.08
CA TYR A 218 -11.83 -7.35 -1.98
C TYR A 218 -13.20 -7.47 -1.28
N PHE A 219 -14.04 -8.40 -1.73
CA PHE A 219 -15.37 -8.60 -1.14
C PHE A 219 -15.32 -9.18 0.28
N LEU A 220 -14.25 -9.92 0.62
CA LEU A 220 -13.97 -10.35 2.00
C LEU A 220 -13.34 -9.23 2.86
N LYS A 221 -13.16 -8.00 2.32
CA LYS A 221 -12.60 -6.85 3.02
C LYS A 221 -11.16 -7.09 3.53
N LEU A 222 -10.41 -7.94 2.83
CA LEU A 222 -9.01 -8.25 3.13
C LEU A 222 -8.02 -7.30 2.43
N ILE A 223 -8.48 -6.53 1.45
CA ILE A 223 -7.68 -5.50 0.76
C ILE A 223 -7.99 -4.14 1.39
N PRO A 224 -6.97 -3.38 1.84
CA PRO A 224 -7.20 -2.04 2.36
C PRO A 224 -7.67 -1.09 1.25
N PRO A 225 -8.51 -0.10 1.57
CA PRO A 225 -9.10 0.83 0.58
C PRO A 225 -8.11 1.91 0.14
N VAL A 226 -7.02 1.50 -0.50
CA VAL A 226 -6.02 2.42 -1.04
C VAL A 226 -6.64 3.25 -2.18
N PRO A 227 -6.42 4.57 -2.24
CA PRO A 227 -5.36 5.34 -1.56
C PRO A 227 -5.76 5.99 -0.23
N LEU A 228 -6.86 5.60 0.40
CA LEU A 228 -7.25 6.11 1.71
C LEU A 228 -6.38 5.49 2.82
N ALA A 229 -6.00 6.30 3.80
CA ALA A 229 -5.24 5.84 4.96
C ALA A 229 -5.64 6.59 6.23
N LEU A 230 -5.75 5.91 7.36
CA LEU A 230 -5.86 6.55 8.65
C LEU A 230 -4.48 7.08 9.07
N ASP A 231 -4.30 8.41 9.00
CA ASP A 231 -3.05 9.06 9.40
C ASP A 231 -2.95 9.17 10.93
N LYS A 232 -4.06 9.58 11.57
CA LYS A 232 -4.15 9.70 13.04
C LYS A 232 -5.51 9.26 13.54
N GLY A 233 -5.51 8.54 14.65
CA GLY A 233 -6.70 8.18 15.41
C GLY A 233 -6.44 8.47 16.89
N ILE A 234 -7.24 9.34 17.51
CA ILE A 234 -7.02 9.80 18.88
C ILE A 234 -8.33 9.70 19.66
N VAL A 235 -8.27 9.02 20.83
CA VAL A 235 -9.33 9.11 21.83
C VAL A 235 -9.12 10.39 22.66
N ALA A 236 -10.14 11.22 22.81
CA ALA A 236 -10.00 12.55 23.37
C ALA A 236 -11.12 12.91 24.35
N HIS A 237 -10.81 13.79 25.30
CA HIS A 237 -11.74 14.37 26.23
C HIS A 237 -12.57 15.49 25.59
N GLU A 238 -11.98 16.19 24.64
CA GLU A 238 -12.61 17.31 23.96
C GLU A 238 -12.04 17.49 22.54
N VAL A 239 -12.93 17.83 21.61
CA VAL A 239 -12.55 18.24 20.25
C VAL A 239 -13.33 19.49 19.90
N ILE A 240 -12.60 20.58 19.63
CA ILE A 240 -13.17 21.88 19.25
C ILE A 240 -12.71 22.22 17.83
N GLN A 241 -13.66 22.56 16.97
CA GLN A 241 -13.36 23.07 15.63
C GLN A 241 -13.35 24.60 15.65
N ARG A 242 -12.20 25.20 15.30
CA ARG A 242 -12.03 26.66 15.19
C ARG A 242 -11.30 27.00 13.89
N ASN A 243 -11.90 27.90 13.10
CA ASN A 243 -11.28 28.40 11.85
C ASN A 243 -10.77 27.29 10.91
N GLY A 244 -11.49 26.17 10.83
CA GLY A 244 -11.13 25.03 9.98
C GLY A 244 -10.02 24.14 10.53
N ASN A 245 -9.51 24.40 11.74
CA ASN A 245 -8.60 23.54 12.47
C ASN A 245 -9.32 22.86 13.64
N TYR A 246 -8.82 21.70 14.05
CA TYR A 246 -9.30 20.95 15.19
C TYR A 246 -8.32 21.06 16.34
N GLU A 247 -8.80 21.50 17.51
CA GLU A 247 -8.08 21.44 18.78
C GLU A 247 -8.54 20.19 19.51
N VAL A 248 -7.63 19.24 19.67
CA VAL A 248 -7.90 17.93 20.27
C VAL A 248 -7.20 17.84 21.61
N THR A 249 -7.98 17.66 22.69
CA THR A 249 -7.48 17.53 24.05
C THR A 249 -7.56 16.05 24.51
N TYR A 250 -6.41 15.43 24.72
CA TYR A 250 -6.26 14.03 25.03
C TYR A 250 -5.28 13.80 26.18
N GLU A 251 -5.29 12.59 26.75
CA GLU A 251 -4.33 12.18 27.76
C GLU A 251 -2.98 11.89 27.11
N SER A 252 -1.94 12.61 27.53
CA SER A 252 -0.58 12.36 27.09
C SER A 252 0.08 11.30 27.95
N GLU A 253 0.82 10.39 27.31
CA GLU A 253 1.70 9.46 28.00
C GLU A 253 3.15 9.89 27.80
N GLU A 254 3.91 10.04 28.90
CA GLU A 254 5.36 10.07 28.87
C GLU A 254 5.87 8.62 28.74
N SER A 255 5.76 8.04 27.56
CA SER A 255 6.20 6.69 27.28
C SER A 255 7.52 6.71 26.53
N PHE A 256 8.40 5.72 26.80
CA PHE A 256 9.60 5.44 25.99
C PHE A 256 9.27 5.07 24.53
N ILE A 257 7.99 4.92 24.20
CA ILE A 257 7.51 4.63 22.84
C ILE A 257 7.43 5.95 22.07
N PHE A 258 8.53 6.37 21.45
CA PHE A 258 8.68 7.68 20.77
C PHE A 258 7.71 7.90 19.58
N TRP A 259 7.10 6.83 19.03
CA TRP A 259 6.10 6.94 17.95
C TRP A 259 4.65 7.08 18.46
N ARG A 260 4.39 6.86 19.75
CA ARG A 260 3.07 7.01 20.38
C ARG A 260 3.06 8.23 21.28
N LYS A 261 2.17 9.19 21.00
CA LYS A 261 2.06 10.46 21.74
C LYS A 261 0.81 10.53 22.61
N HIS A 262 -0.08 9.54 22.54
CA HIS A 262 -1.34 9.50 23.27
C HIS A 262 -1.49 8.20 24.02
N LYS A 263 -2.17 8.26 25.15
CA LYS A 263 -2.48 7.12 26.02
C LYS A 263 -3.62 6.30 25.42
N LEU A 264 -3.58 4.98 25.56
CA LEU A 264 -4.68 4.10 25.17
C LEU A 264 -5.74 3.94 26.26
N ASP A 265 -5.42 4.33 27.49
CA ASP A 265 -6.37 4.37 28.61
C ASP A 265 -7.09 5.71 28.59
N PHE A 266 -8.41 5.68 28.74
CA PHE A 266 -9.25 6.85 28.88
C PHE A 266 -9.86 6.90 30.27
N ASN A 267 -9.48 7.90 31.09
CA ASN A 267 -10.01 8.09 32.43
C ASN A 267 -11.36 8.81 32.38
N TYR A 268 -12.42 8.04 32.54
CA TYR A 268 -13.80 8.46 32.36
C TYR A 268 -14.43 8.99 33.63
N SER A 269 -15.09 10.13 33.52
CA SER A 269 -15.99 10.66 34.55
C SER A 269 -17.46 10.47 34.14
N PRO A 270 -18.39 10.22 35.09
CA PRO A 270 -19.81 10.05 34.77
C PRO A 270 -20.34 11.22 33.91
N ASN A 271 -21.14 10.87 32.88
CA ASN A 271 -21.75 11.83 31.94
C ASN A 271 -20.76 12.60 31.04
N GLN A 272 -19.50 12.23 31.03
CA GLN A 272 -18.52 12.82 30.12
C GLN A 272 -18.70 12.26 28.70
N ARG A 273 -18.41 13.09 27.69
CA ARG A 273 -18.31 12.65 26.30
C ARG A 273 -16.94 12.02 26.05
N VAL A 274 -16.94 10.93 25.33
CA VAL A 274 -15.72 10.32 24.79
C VAL A 274 -15.68 10.66 23.30
N TYR A 275 -14.65 11.37 22.87
CA TYR A 275 -14.46 11.78 21.48
C TYR A 275 -13.47 10.88 20.78
N ILE A 276 -13.76 10.55 19.54
CA ILE A 276 -12.80 9.93 18.62
C ILE A 276 -12.54 10.91 17.50
N PHE A 277 -11.31 11.39 17.44
CA PHE A 277 -10.80 12.20 16.34
C PHE A 277 -10.05 11.33 15.36
N SER A 278 -10.30 11.48 14.07
CA SER A 278 -9.56 10.83 13.01
C SER A 278 -9.08 11.83 11.96
N SER A 279 -7.86 11.65 11.52
CA SER A 279 -7.27 12.31 10.35
C SER A 279 -7.03 11.24 9.28
N ILE A 280 -7.63 11.43 8.12
CA ILE A 280 -7.60 10.46 7.03
C ILE A 280 -6.90 11.09 5.85
N PHE A 281 -5.83 10.46 5.39
CA PHE A 281 -5.26 10.79 4.10
C PHE A 281 -6.20 10.31 2.98
N ALA A 282 -6.50 11.21 2.06
CA ALA A 282 -7.16 10.90 0.80
C ALA A 282 -6.57 11.79 -0.29
N PRO A 283 -6.55 11.33 -1.55
CA PRO A 283 -6.20 12.18 -2.69
C PRO A 283 -7.05 13.44 -2.75
N THR A 284 -6.49 14.50 -3.29
CA THR A 284 -7.16 15.79 -3.44
C THR A 284 -8.51 15.63 -4.16
N ASP A 285 -9.55 16.28 -3.63
CA ASP A 285 -10.92 16.31 -4.16
C ASP A 285 -11.69 14.97 -4.14
N LEU A 286 -11.19 13.93 -3.48
CA LEU A 286 -11.97 12.72 -3.24
C LEU A 286 -13.12 13.03 -2.28
N LYS A 287 -14.36 12.66 -2.64
CA LYS A 287 -15.53 12.72 -1.77
C LYS A 287 -15.86 11.33 -1.26
N LYS A 288 -15.96 11.16 0.05
CA LYS A 288 -16.26 9.86 0.64
C LYS A 288 -16.93 10.03 2.01
N SER A 289 -17.93 9.20 2.29
CA SER A 289 -18.49 9.08 3.64
C SER A 289 -17.62 8.15 4.47
N ILE A 290 -17.29 8.58 5.67
CA ILE A 290 -16.50 7.83 6.65
C ILE A 290 -17.36 7.53 7.86
N PHE A 291 -17.18 6.36 8.42
CA PHE A 291 -17.93 5.89 9.57
C PHE A 291 -16.97 5.53 10.70
N HIS A 292 -17.35 5.91 11.92
CA HIS A 292 -16.76 5.42 13.14
C HIS A 292 -17.70 4.35 13.71
N ARG A 293 -17.32 3.07 13.57
CA ARG A 293 -18.02 1.93 14.18
C ARG A 293 -17.49 1.71 15.56
N TRP A 294 -18.28 2.08 16.56
CA TRP A 294 -17.98 1.89 17.97
C TRP A 294 -18.28 0.45 18.38
N ARG A 295 -17.29 -0.23 18.93
CA ARG A 295 -17.41 -1.61 19.38
C ARG A 295 -16.90 -1.74 20.80
N ARG A 296 -17.58 -2.55 21.59
CA ARG A 296 -17.21 -2.88 22.96
C ARG A 296 -16.86 -4.36 23.05
N TYR A 297 -15.82 -4.69 23.79
CA TYR A 297 -15.49 -6.07 24.08
C TYR A 297 -16.41 -6.60 25.17
N ASN A 298 -17.12 -7.69 24.89
CA ASN A 298 -17.92 -8.42 25.86
C ASN A 298 -17.06 -9.55 26.46
N SER A 299 -16.66 -9.39 27.73
CA SER A 299 -15.84 -10.39 28.45
C SER A 299 -16.54 -11.72 28.68
N GLN A 300 -17.87 -11.76 28.65
CA GLN A 300 -18.64 -12.99 28.83
C GLN A 300 -18.66 -13.85 27.57
N THR A 301 -18.92 -13.23 26.41
CA THR A 301 -18.96 -13.92 25.11
C THR A 301 -17.57 -13.99 24.47
N LYS A 302 -16.60 -13.21 24.95
CA LYS A 302 -15.27 -13.01 24.35
C LYS A 302 -15.34 -12.49 22.92
N GLU A 303 -16.33 -11.69 22.61
CA GLU A 303 -16.57 -11.14 21.30
C GLU A 303 -16.69 -9.61 21.32
N TRP A 304 -16.39 -8.99 20.18
CA TRP A 304 -16.59 -7.57 19.97
C TRP A 304 -18.01 -7.31 19.50
N GLU A 305 -18.78 -6.54 20.26
CA GLU A 305 -20.15 -6.14 19.95
C GLU A 305 -20.16 -4.74 19.33
N THR A 306 -20.81 -4.58 18.18
CA THR A 306 -21.06 -3.26 17.58
C THR A 306 -22.14 -2.55 18.39
N VAL A 307 -21.81 -1.36 18.87
CA VAL A 307 -22.71 -0.55 19.70
C VAL A 307 -23.33 0.59 18.87
N ASP A 308 -22.55 1.18 17.94
CA ASP A 308 -23.00 2.33 17.15
C ASP A 308 -22.18 2.49 15.87
N ASP A 309 -22.82 3.03 14.81
CA ASP A 309 -22.17 3.44 13.56
C ASP A 309 -22.48 4.93 13.33
N ILE A 310 -21.48 5.79 13.47
CA ILE A 310 -21.64 7.24 13.34
C ILE A 310 -20.85 7.70 12.12
N GLY A 311 -21.57 8.16 11.10
CA GLY A 311 -20.97 8.65 9.85
C GLY A 311 -20.68 10.14 9.86
N TYR A 312 -19.70 10.55 9.06
CA TYR A 312 -19.44 11.92 8.68
C TYR A 312 -18.84 11.99 7.26
N ASP A 313 -19.16 13.05 6.53
CA ASP A 313 -18.67 13.24 5.17
C ASP A 313 -17.33 13.95 5.17
N ILE A 314 -16.44 13.45 4.30
CA ILE A 314 -15.17 14.11 4.01
C ILE A 314 -15.26 14.78 2.64
N THR A 315 -14.99 16.08 2.60
CA THR A 315 -14.98 16.87 1.36
C THR A 315 -13.79 17.84 1.36
N GLY A 316 -13.00 17.84 0.29
CA GLY A 316 -11.91 18.80 0.05
C GLY A 316 -10.73 18.65 1.03
N GLY A 317 -9.65 17.97 0.63
CA GLY A 317 -8.44 17.84 1.44
C GLY A 317 -7.58 19.10 1.42
N ARG A 318 -7.22 19.62 2.62
CA ARG A 318 -6.08 20.55 2.79
C ARG A 318 -4.82 19.75 3.11
N ASP A 319 -3.66 20.42 3.13
CA ASP A 319 -2.41 19.80 3.58
C ASP A 319 -2.59 19.15 4.96
N GLY A 320 -2.48 17.82 5.03
CA GLY A 320 -2.70 17.04 6.25
C GLY A 320 -3.96 16.14 6.24
N GLY A 321 -4.69 16.02 5.13
CA GLY A 321 -5.81 15.09 4.95
C GLY A 321 -7.15 15.60 5.48
N TYR A 322 -8.13 14.72 5.44
CA TYR A 322 -9.49 14.98 5.93
C TYR A 322 -9.56 14.69 7.42
N ARG A 323 -10.27 15.55 8.16
CA ARG A 323 -10.36 15.47 9.60
C ARG A 323 -11.81 15.46 10.03
N GLY A 324 -12.11 14.60 10.99
CA GLY A 324 -13.44 14.54 11.57
C GLY A 324 -13.41 13.90 12.94
N TYR A 325 -14.53 13.98 13.63
CA TYR A 325 -14.68 13.36 14.93
C TYR A 325 -16.13 12.90 15.14
N THR A 326 -16.26 11.91 15.99
CA THR A 326 -17.54 11.50 16.56
C THR A 326 -17.41 11.46 18.07
N TYR A 327 -18.52 11.44 18.79
CA TYR A 327 -18.51 11.30 20.23
C TYR A 327 -19.67 10.42 20.73
N LYS A 328 -19.46 9.85 21.90
CA LYS A 328 -20.46 9.05 22.59
C LYS A 328 -20.54 9.46 24.06
N THR A 329 -21.77 9.53 24.62
CA THR A 329 -22.02 9.88 26.01
C THR A 329 -22.28 8.66 26.89
N ASN A 330 -22.96 7.66 26.34
CA ASN A 330 -23.29 6.43 27.07
C ASN A 330 -22.26 5.36 26.80
N VAL A 331 -21.17 5.40 27.55
CA VAL A 331 -20.09 4.42 27.49
C VAL A 331 -19.98 3.69 28.82
N THR A 332 -19.58 2.43 28.76
CA THR A 332 -19.32 1.59 29.93
C THR A 332 -17.81 1.40 30.11
N LEU A 333 -17.38 1.08 31.32
CA LEU A 333 -16.00 0.71 31.61
C LEU A 333 -15.60 -0.56 30.85
N GLY A 334 -14.32 -0.68 30.50
CA GLY A 334 -13.73 -1.83 29.83
C GLY A 334 -13.12 -1.51 28.49
N GLU A 335 -12.86 -2.54 27.69
CA GLU A 335 -12.19 -2.42 26.38
C GLU A 335 -13.16 -1.99 25.28
N TRP A 336 -12.71 -0.99 24.51
CA TRP A 336 -13.41 -0.43 23.37
C TRP A 336 -12.49 -0.35 22.16
N GLU A 337 -13.08 -0.48 20.99
CA GLU A 337 -12.42 -0.15 19.73
C GLU A 337 -13.35 0.69 18.84
N VAL A 338 -12.77 1.61 18.10
CA VAL A 338 -13.47 2.31 17.04
C VAL A 338 -12.80 1.99 15.71
N GLN A 339 -13.56 1.34 14.83
CA GLN A 339 -13.12 1.06 13.47
C GLN A 339 -13.48 2.26 12.59
N VAL A 340 -12.49 2.82 11.91
CA VAL A 340 -12.69 3.85 10.91
C VAL A 340 -12.93 3.17 9.58
N LEU A 341 -14.11 3.35 9.00
CA LEU A 341 -14.61 2.60 7.84
C LEU A 341 -15.00 3.53 6.69
N THR A 342 -14.89 3.02 5.47
CA THR A 342 -15.57 3.61 4.30
C THR A 342 -17.04 3.17 4.25
N GLU A 343 -17.82 3.77 3.34
CA GLU A 343 -19.21 3.39 3.07
C GLU A 343 -19.33 1.91 2.65
N GLU A 344 -18.34 1.35 1.96
CA GLU A 344 -18.27 -0.07 1.61
C GLU A 344 -17.79 -0.95 2.78
N GLU A 345 -17.73 -0.40 4.01
CA GLU A 345 -17.28 -1.06 5.23
C GLU A 345 -15.80 -1.56 5.16
N GLN A 346 -14.98 -0.96 4.31
CA GLN A 346 -13.55 -1.25 4.30
C GLN A 346 -12.84 -0.54 5.42
N VAL A 347 -12.02 -1.26 6.18
CA VAL A 347 -11.36 -0.75 7.38
C VAL A 347 -10.11 0.05 7.01
N LEU A 348 -10.11 1.35 7.32
CA LEU A 348 -8.96 2.25 7.23
C LEU A 348 -8.00 2.10 8.42
N GLY A 349 -8.56 1.86 9.59
CA GLY A 349 -7.81 1.67 10.81
C GLY A 349 -8.70 1.36 12.01
N VAL A 350 -8.07 0.95 13.11
CA VAL A 350 -8.74 0.63 14.37
C VAL A 350 -8.09 1.43 15.49
N ILE A 351 -8.90 2.12 16.27
CA ILE A 351 -8.49 2.88 17.44
C ILE A 351 -8.98 2.11 18.66
N GLY A 352 -8.07 1.35 19.29
CA GLY A 352 -8.38 0.60 20.50
C GLY A 352 -8.03 1.43 21.75
N PHE A 353 -8.88 1.36 22.78
CA PHE A 353 -8.66 2.03 24.05
C PHE A 353 -9.44 1.34 25.18
N GLU A 354 -9.00 1.56 26.40
CA GLU A 354 -9.69 1.06 27.60
C GLU A 354 -10.30 2.20 28.38
N ILE A 355 -11.58 2.12 28.69
CA ILE A 355 -12.28 3.10 29.55
C ILE A 355 -12.14 2.66 31.00
N LYS A 356 -11.43 3.46 31.81
CA LYS A 356 -11.19 3.26 33.23
C LYS A 356 -11.91 4.33 34.06
N PRO A 357 -12.32 4.01 35.29
CA PRO A 357 -12.89 5.03 36.16
C PRO A 357 -11.82 6.06 36.52
N ARG A 358 -12.18 7.34 36.47
CA ARG A 358 -11.27 8.42 36.87
C ARG A 358 -10.93 8.33 38.33
N SER A 359 -9.64 8.24 38.64
CA SER A 359 -9.15 8.37 40.03
C SER A 359 -9.05 9.87 40.38
N LEU A 360 -9.72 10.27 41.43
CA LEU A 360 -9.65 11.67 41.95
C LEU A 360 -8.27 12.01 42.54
N GLN A 361 -7.45 11.00 42.83
CA GLN A 361 -6.11 11.18 43.41
C GLN A 361 -5.00 11.43 42.40
N GLN A 362 -5.23 11.17 41.11
CA GLN A 362 -4.24 11.37 40.06
C GLN A 362 -4.65 12.52 39.13
N PRO A 363 -3.82 13.56 38.96
CA PRO A 363 -4.09 14.60 37.99
C PRO A 363 -4.01 14.03 36.58
N LEU A 364 -4.95 14.41 35.72
CA LEU A 364 -4.91 14.08 34.29
C LEU A 364 -3.86 14.96 33.61
N HIS A 365 -2.89 14.32 32.98
CA HIS A 365 -1.94 15.02 32.11
C HIS A 365 -2.56 15.21 30.73
N LEU A 366 -3.36 16.27 30.61
CA LEU A 366 -4.02 16.63 29.35
C LEU A 366 -3.08 17.46 28.47
N LYS A 367 -3.07 17.11 27.18
CA LYS A 367 -2.36 17.85 26.14
C LYS A 367 -3.34 18.22 25.03
N THR A 368 -3.26 19.47 24.58
CA THR A 368 -4.03 19.92 23.41
C THR A 368 -3.10 20.01 22.20
N SER A 369 -3.50 19.39 21.10
CA SER A 369 -2.80 19.50 19.82
C SER A 369 -3.72 20.09 18.76
N LYS A 370 -3.13 20.89 17.87
CA LYS A 370 -3.82 21.46 16.71
C LYS A 370 -3.62 20.54 15.49
N HIS A 371 -4.69 20.30 14.77
CA HIS A 371 -4.73 19.48 13.59
C HIS A 371 -5.41 20.18 12.44
#